data_bc4f1aa9f7d3a3db3a547317e122cf50
#
_entry.id   bc4f1aa9f7d3a3db3a547317e122cf50
#
_cell.length_a   1.000
_cell.length_b   1.000
_cell.length_c   1.000
_cell.angle_alpha   90.00
_cell.angle_beta   90.00
_cell.angle_gamma   90.00
#
_symmetry.space_group_name_H-M   'P 1'
#
loop_
_entity.id
_entity.type
_entity.pdbx_description
1 polymer ?
#
loop_
_entity_poly.entity_id
_entity_poly.type
_entity_poly.pdbx_seq_one_letter_code
_entity_poly.pdbx_strand_id
1 'polypeptide(L)'
;MHPKGFPYEGKLSPQAEVTSVPYPKETDYVKNGTVYYDAYDKAYDAWLEARQEKLQTMVDPADVAHWFTSSIPVLLQGAGDENRVCSPLNVYMALAMLAAVTDGQTQGQILDALGEDSLDELQTRAALLWQENSWNDGLVTSLLANSIW
;
A
#
# COMPACT_ATOMS: atom_id res chain seq x y z
N MET A 1 -23.94 24.28 -20.35
CA MET A 1 -23.92 24.06 -18.91
C MET A 1 -22.73 23.14 -18.61
N HIS A 2 -21.61 23.67 -18.10
CA HIS A 2 -20.52 22.84 -17.64
C HIS A 2 -20.94 22.18 -16.35
N PRO A 3 -20.73 20.86 -16.16
CA PRO A 3 -20.92 20.23 -14.85
C PRO A 3 -19.95 20.90 -13.88
N LYS A 4 -20.48 21.31 -12.73
CA LYS A 4 -19.66 21.82 -11.62
C LYS A 4 -18.56 20.80 -11.36
N GLY A 5 -17.31 21.26 -11.34
CA GLY A 5 -16.15 20.43 -11.09
C GLY A 5 -16.36 19.58 -9.85
N PHE A 6 -15.89 18.35 -9.90
CA PHE A 6 -15.89 17.45 -8.76
C PHE A 6 -15.21 18.15 -7.58
N PRO A 7 -15.80 18.13 -6.37
CA PRO A 7 -15.25 18.82 -5.20
C PRO A 7 -13.97 18.17 -4.63
N TYR A 8 -13.33 17.33 -5.37
CA TYR A 8 -12.13 16.59 -4.98
C TYR A 8 -10.84 17.15 -5.60
N GLU A 9 -10.66 18.47 -5.54
CA GLU A 9 -9.33 19.02 -5.69
C GLU A 9 -8.52 18.67 -4.42
N GLY A 10 -7.74 17.63 -4.49
CA GLY A 10 -6.52 17.52 -3.70
C GLY A 10 -6.48 16.59 -2.50
N LYS A 11 -7.37 15.59 -2.32
CA LYS A 11 -7.19 14.58 -1.26
C LYS A 11 -7.37 13.12 -1.72
N LEU A 12 -6.97 12.84 -2.93
CA LEU A 12 -6.70 11.47 -3.31
C LEU A 12 -5.32 11.14 -2.75
N SER A 13 -5.33 10.46 -1.62
CA SER A 13 -4.17 9.84 -0.98
C SER A 13 -2.96 10.78 -0.83
N PRO A 14 -2.41 11.01 0.33
CA PRO A 14 -1.05 11.49 0.38
C PRO A 14 -0.25 10.52 -0.50
N GLN A 15 0.34 11.00 -1.57
CA GLN A 15 1.38 10.26 -2.25
C GLN A 15 2.47 10.07 -1.20
N ALA A 16 2.40 8.94 -0.51
CA ALA A 16 3.46 8.54 0.37
C ALA A 16 4.69 8.46 -0.52
N GLU A 17 5.63 9.36 -0.29
CA GLU A 17 6.93 9.26 -0.93
C GLU A 17 7.45 7.87 -0.61
N VAL A 18 7.64 7.06 -1.65
CA VAL A 18 8.36 5.81 -1.53
C VAL A 18 9.80 6.22 -1.23
N THR A 19 10.12 6.40 0.04
CA THR A 19 11.49 6.63 0.48
C THR A 19 12.27 5.35 0.15
N SER A 20 12.89 5.34 -1.01
CA SER A 20 13.78 4.26 -1.39
C SER A 20 15.20 4.67 -1.03
N VAL A 21 15.79 4.00 -0.06
CA VAL A 21 17.25 3.99 0.06
C VAL A 21 17.72 2.93 -0.91
N PRO A 22 18.44 3.29 -1.99
CA PRO A 22 18.86 2.33 -2.98
C PRO A 22 19.83 1.32 -2.37
N TYR A 23 19.64 0.05 -2.72
CA TYR A 23 20.59 -1.00 -2.33
C TYR A 23 22.00 -0.65 -2.84
N PRO A 24 23.03 -0.59 -1.97
CA PRO A 24 24.39 -0.28 -2.38
C PRO A 24 24.94 -1.41 -3.24
N LYS A 25 25.41 -1.09 -4.44
CA LYS A 25 26.09 -2.07 -5.29
C LYS A 25 27.59 -2.00 -5.02
N GLU A 26 28.23 -3.13 -4.80
CA GLU A 26 29.66 -3.20 -4.57
C GLU A 26 30.46 -2.49 -5.66
N THR A 27 29.99 -2.56 -6.90
CA THR A 27 30.59 -1.88 -8.07
C THR A 27 30.72 -0.37 -7.93
N ASP A 28 29.82 0.27 -7.15
CA ASP A 28 29.81 1.72 -6.95
C ASP A 28 30.91 2.17 -5.98
N TYR A 29 31.52 1.22 -5.27
CA TYR A 29 32.59 1.41 -4.29
C TYR A 29 33.96 0.94 -4.79
N VAL A 30 34.09 0.69 -6.09
CA VAL A 30 35.37 0.31 -6.72
C VAL A 30 36.10 1.55 -7.23
N LYS A 31 37.37 1.75 -6.80
CA LYS A 31 38.28 2.76 -7.36
C LYS A 31 39.61 2.12 -7.72
N ASN A 32 40.07 2.37 -8.93
CA ASN A 32 41.34 1.81 -9.44
C ASN A 32 41.45 0.29 -9.25
N GLY A 33 40.35 -0.45 -9.43
CA GLY A 33 40.30 -1.89 -9.28
C GLY A 33 40.32 -2.42 -7.84
N THR A 34 40.21 -1.53 -6.84
CA THR A 34 40.14 -1.89 -5.41
C THR A 34 38.77 -1.54 -4.88
N VAL A 35 38.15 -2.48 -4.16
CA VAL A 35 36.88 -2.28 -3.44
C VAL A 35 37.14 -1.60 -2.12
N TYR A 36 36.40 -0.53 -1.85
CA TYR A 36 36.44 0.20 -0.57
C TYR A 36 35.34 -0.36 0.34
N TYR A 37 35.59 -1.49 0.98
CA TYR A 37 34.63 -2.21 1.83
C TYR A 37 34.09 -1.36 2.97
N ASP A 38 34.91 -0.56 3.64
CA ASP A 38 34.44 0.32 4.74
C ASP A 38 33.33 1.28 4.29
N ALA A 39 33.42 1.77 3.06
CA ALA A 39 32.40 2.66 2.50
C ALA A 39 31.14 1.90 2.04
N TYR A 40 31.33 0.71 1.49
CA TYR A 40 30.25 -0.18 1.12
C TYR A 40 29.47 -0.65 2.34
N ASP A 41 30.17 -1.15 3.37
CA ASP A 41 29.56 -1.65 4.62
C ASP A 41 28.74 -0.57 5.31
N LYS A 42 29.28 0.66 5.37
CA LYS A 42 28.54 1.80 5.92
C LYS A 42 27.26 2.11 5.13
N ALA A 43 27.30 2.03 3.82
CA ALA A 43 26.12 2.26 2.98
C ALA A 43 25.10 1.11 3.12
N TYR A 44 25.60 -0.12 3.28
CA TYR A 44 24.76 -1.30 3.51
C TYR A 44 24.06 -1.24 4.87
N ASP A 45 24.77 -0.83 5.92
CA ASP A 45 24.19 -0.64 7.25
C ASP A 45 23.09 0.43 7.22
N ALA A 46 23.33 1.58 6.56
CA ALA A 46 22.33 2.62 6.39
C ALA A 46 21.09 2.14 5.63
N TRP A 47 21.28 1.30 4.60
CA TRP A 47 20.18 0.67 3.88
C TRP A 47 19.40 -0.30 4.77
N LEU A 48 20.07 -1.11 5.60
CA LEU A 48 19.42 -2.02 6.56
C LEU A 48 18.61 -1.25 7.60
N GLU A 49 19.16 -0.17 8.16
CA GLU A 49 18.47 0.68 9.13
C GLU A 49 17.18 1.27 8.54
N ALA A 50 17.26 1.87 7.34
CA ALA A 50 16.10 2.43 6.67
C ALA A 50 15.02 1.37 6.35
N ARG A 51 15.46 0.16 5.99
CA ARG A 51 14.56 -0.98 5.77
C ARG A 51 13.88 -1.43 7.06
N GLN A 52 14.61 -1.49 8.17
CA GLN A 52 14.06 -1.86 9.47
C GLN A 52 13.08 -0.80 9.98
N GLU A 53 13.39 0.48 9.84
CA GLU A 53 12.51 1.57 10.20
C GLU A 53 11.16 1.47 9.46
N LYS A 54 11.21 1.21 8.15
CA LYS A 54 10.01 0.99 7.35
C LYS A 54 9.18 -0.19 7.85
N LEU A 55 9.81 -1.30 8.22
CA LEU A 55 9.11 -2.49 8.76
C LEU A 55 8.44 -2.23 10.12
N GLN A 56 8.95 -1.28 10.90
CA GLN A 56 8.34 -0.91 12.20
C GLN A 56 7.09 -0.04 12.06
N THR A 57 6.88 0.58 10.91
CA THR A 57 5.71 1.43 10.63
C THR A 57 4.58 0.69 9.95
N MET A 58 4.66 -0.64 9.88
CA MET A 58 3.64 -1.47 9.24
C MET A 58 2.33 -1.49 10.04
N VAL A 59 1.21 -1.61 9.33
CA VAL A 59 -0.12 -1.82 9.93
C VAL A 59 -0.12 -3.11 10.75
N ASP A 60 -0.71 -3.07 11.94
CA ASP A 60 -0.92 -4.31 12.68
C ASP A 60 -1.83 -5.23 11.84
N PRO A 61 -1.38 -6.45 11.51
CA PRO A 61 -2.21 -7.40 10.77
C PRO A 61 -3.58 -7.64 11.41
N ALA A 62 -3.70 -7.48 12.74
CA ALA A 62 -4.97 -7.60 13.45
C ALA A 62 -6.01 -6.58 12.99
N ASP A 63 -5.58 -5.37 12.62
CA ASP A 63 -6.47 -4.28 12.22
C ASP A 63 -7.22 -4.57 10.91
N VAL A 64 -6.65 -5.37 10.03
CA VAL A 64 -7.25 -5.75 8.74
C VAL A 64 -7.63 -7.21 8.65
N ALA A 65 -7.30 -8.02 9.67
CA ALA A 65 -7.56 -9.47 9.68
C ALA A 65 -9.04 -9.80 9.49
N HIS A 66 -9.93 -8.98 10.06
CA HIS A 66 -11.37 -9.19 9.92
C HIS A 66 -11.79 -9.10 8.45
N TRP A 67 -11.37 -8.05 7.74
CA TRP A 67 -11.65 -7.89 6.31
C TRP A 67 -11.10 -9.06 5.49
N PHE A 68 -9.82 -9.39 5.65
CA PHE A 68 -9.20 -10.48 4.89
C PHE A 68 -9.87 -11.83 5.16
N THR A 69 -10.24 -12.11 6.41
CA THR A 69 -10.89 -13.36 6.75
C THR A 69 -12.33 -13.44 6.24
N SER A 70 -13.11 -12.36 6.38
CA SER A 70 -14.53 -12.34 6.00
C SER A 70 -14.76 -12.21 4.50
N SER A 71 -13.88 -11.50 3.78
CA SER A 71 -14.04 -11.25 2.34
C SER A 71 -13.69 -12.45 1.46
N ILE A 72 -12.72 -13.29 1.84
CA ILE A 72 -12.27 -14.42 1.02
C ILE A 72 -13.40 -15.37 0.65
N PRO A 73 -14.26 -15.86 1.57
CA PRO A 73 -15.37 -16.72 1.22
C PRO A 73 -16.36 -16.07 0.25
N VAL A 74 -16.58 -14.75 0.40
CA VAL A 74 -17.50 -14.00 -0.46
C VAL A 74 -16.91 -13.83 -1.86
N LEU A 75 -15.65 -13.45 -1.96
CA LEU A 75 -14.95 -13.23 -3.23
C LEU A 75 -14.76 -14.52 -4.03
N LEU A 76 -14.68 -15.66 -3.35
CA LEU A 76 -14.55 -16.97 -3.98
C LEU A 76 -15.91 -17.70 -4.14
N GLN A 77 -17.02 -17.07 -3.71
CA GLN A 77 -18.34 -17.66 -3.82
C GLN A 77 -18.68 -17.99 -5.27
N GLY A 78 -19.21 -19.20 -5.50
CA GLY A 78 -19.61 -19.68 -6.84
C GLY A 78 -18.44 -20.09 -7.74
N ALA A 79 -17.23 -20.26 -7.20
CA ALA A 79 -16.10 -20.78 -7.96
C ALA A 79 -16.32 -22.24 -8.42
N GLY A 80 -17.12 -23.04 -7.66
CA GLY A 80 -17.28 -24.46 -7.93
C GLY A 80 -15.92 -25.18 -7.97
N ASP A 81 -15.67 -25.94 -9.03
CA ASP A 81 -14.39 -26.64 -9.27
C ASP A 81 -13.40 -25.80 -10.11
N GLU A 82 -13.72 -24.53 -10.37
CA GLU A 82 -12.85 -23.64 -11.14
C GLU A 82 -11.77 -22.98 -10.26
N ASN A 83 -10.56 -22.84 -10.81
CA ASN A 83 -9.52 -22.06 -10.17
C ASN A 83 -9.88 -20.58 -10.26
N ARG A 84 -10.00 -19.91 -9.11
CA ARG A 84 -10.19 -18.46 -9.02
C ARG A 84 -9.08 -17.83 -8.19
N VAL A 85 -8.65 -16.67 -8.65
CA VAL A 85 -7.69 -15.84 -7.93
C VAL A 85 -8.37 -14.52 -7.61
N CYS A 86 -8.30 -14.10 -6.35
CA CYS A 86 -8.77 -12.81 -5.92
C CYS A 86 -7.68 -12.13 -5.06
N SER A 87 -7.71 -10.81 -5.02
CA SER A 87 -6.86 -10.01 -4.15
C SER A 87 -7.75 -9.22 -3.19
N PRO A 88 -7.95 -9.67 -1.95
CA PRO A 88 -8.72 -8.93 -0.96
C PRO A 88 -8.18 -7.53 -0.73
N LEU A 89 -6.86 -7.35 -0.80
CA LEU A 89 -6.22 -6.04 -0.68
C LEU A 89 -6.67 -5.08 -1.79
N ASN A 90 -6.68 -5.53 -3.06
CA ASN A 90 -7.13 -4.67 -4.16
C ASN A 90 -8.61 -4.31 -4.02
N VAL A 91 -9.44 -5.23 -3.54
CA VAL A 91 -10.86 -4.95 -3.28
C VAL A 91 -11.02 -3.95 -2.13
N TYR A 92 -10.25 -4.11 -1.04
CA TYR A 92 -10.22 -3.14 0.06
C TYR A 92 -9.86 -1.74 -0.45
N MET A 93 -8.78 -1.62 -1.22
CA MET A 93 -8.33 -0.34 -1.77
C MET A 93 -9.35 0.28 -2.72
N ALA A 94 -10.02 -0.52 -3.56
CA ALA A 94 -11.07 -0.04 -4.46
C ALA A 94 -12.29 0.47 -3.68
N LEU A 95 -12.71 -0.24 -2.63
CA LEU A 95 -13.79 0.19 -1.75
C LEU A 95 -13.41 1.45 -0.96
N ALA A 96 -12.17 1.57 -0.49
CA ALA A 96 -11.69 2.79 0.17
C ALA A 96 -11.74 4.01 -0.77
N MET A 97 -11.36 3.84 -2.04
CA MET A 97 -11.49 4.88 -3.06
C MET A 97 -12.96 5.22 -3.33
N LEU A 98 -13.85 4.21 -3.39
CA LEU A 98 -15.28 4.41 -3.58
C LEU A 98 -15.90 5.15 -2.40
N ALA A 99 -15.54 4.81 -1.16
CA ALA A 99 -16.00 5.52 0.03
C ALA A 99 -15.62 7.00 0.01
N ALA A 100 -14.42 7.33 -0.52
CA ALA A 100 -13.95 8.71 -0.61
C ALA A 100 -14.76 9.59 -1.60
N VAL A 101 -15.45 8.98 -2.57
CA VAL A 101 -16.23 9.69 -3.60
C VAL A 101 -17.74 9.55 -3.40
N THR A 102 -18.17 8.85 -2.35
CA THR A 102 -19.58 8.69 -1.95
C THR A 102 -19.87 9.41 -0.65
N ASP A 103 -21.16 9.56 -0.32
CA ASP A 103 -21.62 10.15 0.93
C ASP A 103 -22.82 9.40 1.51
N GLY A 104 -23.25 9.82 2.70
CA GLY A 104 -24.46 9.35 3.36
C GLY A 104 -24.52 7.84 3.54
N GLN A 105 -25.64 7.24 3.16
CA GLN A 105 -25.89 5.81 3.40
C GLN A 105 -24.91 4.91 2.65
N THR A 106 -24.55 5.23 1.43
CA THR A 106 -23.62 4.42 0.62
C THR A 106 -22.23 4.39 1.25
N GLN A 107 -21.74 5.54 1.68
CA GLN A 107 -20.45 5.62 2.38
C GLN A 107 -20.48 4.82 3.67
N GLY A 108 -21.56 4.95 4.49
CA GLY A 108 -21.72 4.18 5.71
C GLY A 108 -21.71 2.67 5.48
N GLN A 109 -22.40 2.17 4.45
CA GLN A 109 -22.40 0.75 4.10
C GLN A 109 -21.01 0.25 3.70
N ILE A 110 -20.20 1.08 3.03
CA ILE A 110 -18.82 0.70 2.66
C ILE A 110 -17.95 0.65 3.92
N LEU A 111 -18.05 1.65 4.80
CA LEU A 111 -17.31 1.67 6.08
C LEU A 111 -17.65 0.44 6.92
N ASP A 112 -18.95 0.14 7.09
CA ASP A 112 -19.40 -1.06 7.80
C ASP A 112 -18.83 -2.35 7.20
N ALA A 113 -18.83 -2.46 5.86
CA ALA A 113 -18.31 -3.63 5.16
C ALA A 113 -16.80 -3.80 5.34
N LEU A 114 -16.06 -2.70 5.46
CA LEU A 114 -14.61 -2.71 5.68
C LEU A 114 -14.24 -2.84 7.17
N GLY A 115 -15.21 -2.64 8.09
CA GLY A 115 -15.00 -2.64 9.53
C GLY A 115 -14.32 -1.37 10.03
N GLU A 116 -14.62 -0.23 9.38
CA GLU A 116 -14.03 1.06 9.71
C GLU A 116 -15.07 2.01 10.33
N ASP A 117 -14.68 2.74 11.37
CA ASP A 117 -15.59 3.64 12.10
C ASP A 117 -15.76 5.00 11.40
N SER A 118 -14.80 5.40 10.57
CA SER A 118 -14.83 6.68 9.88
C SER A 118 -14.06 6.67 8.55
N LEU A 119 -14.38 7.65 7.68
CA LEU A 119 -13.64 7.85 6.44
C LEU A 119 -12.18 8.21 6.68
N ASP A 120 -11.88 9.00 7.71
CA ASP A 120 -10.51 9.41 8.06
C ASP A 120 -9.67 8.21 8.49
N GLU A 121 -10.22 7.30 9.28
CA GLU A 121 -9.56 6.05 9.68
C GLU A 121 -9.34 5.14 8.49
N LEU A 122 -10.36 4.94 7.64
CA LEU A 122 -10.24 4.20 6.40
C LEU A 122 -9.12 4.74 5.50
N GLN A 123 -9.06 6.06 5.31
CA GLN A 123 -8.03 6.69 4.47
C GLN A 123 -6.64 6.52 5.06
N THR A 124 -6.51 6.65 6.38
CA THR A 124 -5.23 6.44 7.08
C THR A 124 -4.76 5.00 6.92
N ARG A 125 -5.63 4.04 7.14
CA ARG A 125 -5.32 2.61 7.00
C ARG A 125 -5.01 2.22 5.56
N ALA A 126 -5.79 2.71 4.60
CA ALA A 126 -5.54 2.49 3.18
C ALA A 126 -4.18 3.07 2.74
N ALA A 127 -3.81 4.25 3.24
CA ALA A 127 -2.51 4.85 2.95
C ALA A 127 -1.35 3.99 3.50
N LEU A 128 -1.48 3.50 4.74
CA LEU A 128 -0.49 2.60 5.33
C LEU A 128 -0.37 1.28 4.56
N LEU A 129 -1.50 0.64 4.24
CA LEU A 129 -1.52 -0.59 3.43
C LEU A 129 -0.88 -0.38 2.06
N TRP A 130 -1.13 0.77 1.44
CA TRP A 130 -0.50 1.12 0.17
C TRP A 130 1.03 1.27 0.32
N GLN A 131 1.49 1.96 1.36
CA GLN A 131 2.92 2.13 1.67
C GLN A 131 3.63 0.80 1.88
N GLU A 132 3.00 -0.11 2.63
CA GLU A 132 3.55 -1.43 2.91
C GLU A 132 3.72 -2.28 1.66
N ASN A 133 2.74 -2.17 0.75
CA ASN A 133 2.73 -2.95 -0.49
C ASN A 133 3.44 -2.24 -1.66
N SER A 134 3.82 -0.97 -1.47
CA SER A 134 4.62 -0.21 -2.42
C SER A 134 6.07 -0.18 -1.94
N TRP A 135 6.87 -1.10 -2.49
CA TRP A 135 8.23 -1.34 -2.06
C TRP A 135 9.22 -1.09 -3.18
N ASN A 136 10.25 -0.31 -2.91
CA ASN A 136 11.40 -0.17 -3.80
C ASN A 136 12.65 0.06 -2.95
N ASP A 137 13.40 -0.99 -2.67
CA ASP A 137 14.62 -0.94 -1.87
C ASP A 137 15.91 -1.14 -2.70
N GLY A 138 15.78 -1.09 -4.03
CA GLY A 138 16.87 -1.31 -4.96
C GLY A 138 17.18 -2.77 -5.26
N LEU A 139 16.67 -3.71 -4.44
CA LEU A 139 16.72 -5.15 -4.71
C LEU A 139 15.37 -5.65 -5.24
N VAL A 140 14.27 -5.18 -4.65
CA VAL A 140 12.91 -5.56 -4.98
C VAL A 140 12.09 -4.32 -5.28
N THR A 141 11.28 -4.39 -6.32
CA THR A 141 10.26 -3.38 -6.62
C THR A 141 8.88 -4.06 -6.62
N SER A 142 8.01 -3.57 -5.75
CA SER A 142 6.59 -3.94 -5.71
C SER A 142 5.76 -2.67 -5.69
N LEU A 143 4.78 -2.58 -6.57
CA LEU A 143 3.90 -1.41 -6.67
C LEU A 143 2.45 -1.88 -6.61
N LEU A 144 1.69 -1.35 -5.65
CA LEU A 144 0.25 -1.50 -5.59
C LEU A 144 -0.40 -0.33 -6.33
N ALA A 145 -1.16 -0.62 -7.38
CA ALA A 145 -1.90 0.38 -8.14
C ALA A 145 -3.36 -0.04 -8.29
N ASN A 146 -4.26 0.88 -7.97
CA ASN A 146 -5.70 0.74 -8.18
C ASN A 146 -6.22 1.99 -8.89
N SER A 147 -7.27 1.84 -9.71
CA SER A 147 -7.95 2.96 -10.36
C SER A 147 -9.44 2.65 -10.47
N ILE A 148 -10.26 3.70 -10.37
CA ILE A 148 -11.71 3.67 -10.63
C ILE A 148 -11.96 4.56 -11.84
N TRP A 149 -12.70 4.03 -12.82
CA TRP A 149 -13.05 4.73 -14.07
C TRP A 149 -14.55 5.03 -14.10
#